data_3852204bd770de9bbbacc82a636fb255
#
_entry.id   3852204bd770de9bbbacc82a636fb255
#
_cell.length_a   1.000
_cell.length_b   1.000
_cell.length_c   1.000
_cell.angle_alpha   90.00
_cell.angle_beta   90.00
_cell.angle_gamma   90.00
#
_symmetry.space_group_name_H-M   'P 1'
#
loop_
_entity.id
_entity.type
_entity.pdbx_description
1 polymer ?
#
loop_
_entity_poly.entity_id
_entity_poly.type
_entity_poly.pdbx_seq_one_letter_code
_entity_poly.pdbx_strand_id
1 'polypeptide(L)'
;MTPIERRASASLASIFSLRMLGLFLVLPVFALEARRYPGGEDPVWLGLAMGIYGLTQGLLQLPFGVASDRLGRKRVIVLGLVIFALGSFWAAAATDLTGLLIGRSLQGAGAVSAAVTALLADLTRDEVRTKAMALVGGSIGLMFALSLVVSPLLTAWIGLSGLFWLTGVLALLGVGVVIWGAPPAPEPMLGQGRGRLRDVLAHADLMRLNVGVFVLHAVQLAMWVSVPALLVQAGLQTAQHWQVYLPAVLLSFLFLGVVFAMERRGHLKKVFLLSIALMALVEAGLLVQSAGTTSLSAMALLLLVFFCGFNALEATQPSLASRIAPRAMRGTAMGVYNTLQSLGFFAGGLLGGWLVKSWGSPVLFLCCGLALLVWLWVAWPMQTPGRAAPVGQAA
;
A
#
# COMPACT_ATOMS: atom_id res chain seq x y z
N MET A 1 -10.87 -2.17 25.24
CA MET A 1 -10.17 -0.89 25.04
C MET A 1 -10.64 0.13 26.06
N THR A 2 -9.73 0.73 26.79
CA THR A 2 -9.99 1.89 27.66
C THR A 2 -10.35 3.13 26.81
N PRO A 3 -10.89 4.22 27.42
CA PRO A 3 -11.14 5.46 26.69
C PRO A 3 -9.89 6.03 26.02
N ILE A 4 -8.73 5.95 26.69
CA ILE A 4 -7.43 6.39 26.14
C ILE A 4 -7.01 5.54 24.94
N GLU A 5 -7.10 4.22 25.03
CA GLU A 5 -6.80 3.29 23.94
C GLU A 5 -7.72 3.50 22.73
N ARG A 6 -9.01 3.77 22.98
CA ARG A 6 -9.96 4.12 21.89
C ARG A 6 -9.60 5.42 21.21
N ARG A 7 -9.29 6.47 22.00
CA ARG A 7 -8.85 7.77 21.49
C ARG A 7 -7.56 7.64 20.69
N ALA A 8 -6.57 6.90 21.21
CA ALA A 8 -5.32 6.63 20.51
C ALA A 8 -5.56 5.93 19.16
N SER A 9 -6.31 4.82 19.19
CA SER A 9 -6.59 4.03 17.97
C SER A 9 -7.35 4.85 16.95
N ALA A 10 -8.36 5.63 17.33
CA ALA A 10 -9.13 6.47 16.43
C ALA A 10 -8.27 7.60 15.83
N SER A 11 -7.51 8.32 16.66
CA SER A 11 -6.64 9.41 16.19
C SER A 11 -5.57 8.90 15.23
N LEU A 12 -4.89 7.79 15.56
CA LEU A 12 -3.83 7.26 14.72
C LEU A 12 -4.37 6.61 13.42
N ALA A 13 -5.54 5.98 13.48
CA ALA A 13 -6.26 5.53 12.29
C ALA A 13 -6.64 6.71 11.39
N SER A 14 -7.11 7.84 11.96
CA SER A 14 -7.43 9.06 11.20
C SER A 14 -6.20 9.66 10.51
N ILE A 15 -5.05 9.68 11.18
CA ILE A 15 -3.78 10.14 10.58
C ILE A 15 -3.41 9.29 9.37
N PHE A 16 -3.48 7.95 9.51
CA PHE A 16 -3.26 7.04 8.38
C PHE A 16 -4.30 7.25 7.28
N SER A 17 -5.59 7.39 7.64
CA SER A 17 -6.67 7.61 6.68
C SER A 17 -6.45 8.88 5.85
N LEU A 18 -6.20 10.01 6.48
CA LEU A 18 -5.99 11.29 5.81
C LEU A 18 -4.79 11.25 4.87
N ARG A 19 -3.66 10.70 5.34
CA ARG A 19 -2.45 10.55 4.54
C ARG A 19 -2.63 9.59 3.37
N MET A 20 -3.23 8.43 3.63
CA MET A 20 -3.42 7.39 2.60
C MET A 20 -4.49 7.78 1.58
N LEU A 21 -5.55 8.46 2.01
CA LEU A 21 -6.52 9.02 1.08
C LEU A 21 -5.84 9.97 0.09
N GLY A 22 -5.05 10.93 0.59
CA GLY A 22 -4.32 11.85 -0.27
C GLY A 22 -3.37 11.15 -1.24
N LEU A 23 -2.64 10.13 -0.77
CA LEU A 23 -1.74 9.35 -1.62
C LEU A 23 -2.49 8.56 -2.70
N PHE A 24 -3.57 7.89 -2.31
CA PHE A 24 -4.33 7.01 -3.19
C PHE A 24 -5.21 7.79 -4.18
N LEU A 25 -5.64 9.02 -3.86
CA LEU A 25 -6.39 9.88 -4.80
C LEU A 25 -5.61 10.16 -6.09
N VAL A 26 -4.30 10.20 -6.03
CA VAL A 26 -3.46 10.47 -7.21
C VAL A 26 -3.29 9.22 -8.08
N LEU A 27 -3.25 8.02 -7.49
CA LEU A 27 -2.82 6.79 -8.15
C LEU A 27 -3.66 6.41 -9.38
N PRO A 28 -5.01 6.36 -9.36
CA PRO A 28 -5.81 5.85 -10.49
C PRO A 28 -5.82 6.77 -11.72
N VAL A 29 -5.47 8.04 -11.56
CA VAL A 29 -5.54 9.04 -12.62
C VAL A 29 -4.17 9.53 -13.06
N PHE A 30 -3.12 9.28 -12.26
CA PHE A 30 -1.79 9.83 -12.48
C PHE A 30 -1.24 9.49 -13.87
N ALA A 31 -1.34 8.24 -14.27
CA ALA A 31 -0.80 7.78 -15.56
C ALA A 31 -1.42 8.47 -16.78
N LEU A 32 -2.67 8.93 -16.68
CA LEU A 32 -3.36 9.66 -17.76
C LEU A 32 -3.11 11.17 -17.66
N GLU A 33 -3.25 11.74 -16.48
CA GLU A 33 -3.16 13.19 -16.28
C GLU A 33 -1.72 13.70 -16.39
N ALA A 34 -0.73 12.96 -15.89
CA ALA A 34 0.67 13.36 -15.96
C ALA A 34 1.22 13.38 -17.40
N ARG A 35 0.59 12.68 -18.35
CA ARG A 35 0.93 12.77 -19.78
C ARG A 35 0.71 14.16 -20.38
N ARG A 36 -0.14 14.97 -19.75
CA ARG A 36 -0.40 16.37 -20.19
C ARG A 36 0.72 17.32 -19.80
N TYR A 37 1.63 16.91 -18.92
CA TYR A 37 2.77 17.72 -18.50
C TYR A 37 3.95 17.52 -19.46
N PRO A 38 4.74 18.56 -19.74
CA PRO A 38 5.99 18.43 -20.50
C PRO A 38 6.86 17.32 -19.93
N GLY A 39 7.28 16.38 -20.77
CA GLY A 39 8.04 15.19 -20.39
C GLY A 39 7.18 13.98 -19.95
N GLY A 40 5.85 14.14 -19.83
CA GLY A 40 4.92 13.07 -19.41
C GLY A 40 4.58 12.05 -20.50
N GLU A 41 5.01 12.27 -21.73
CA GLU A 41 4.80 11.35 -22.85
C GLU A 41 5.66 10.08 -22.74
N ASP A 42 6.80 10.17 -22.05
CA ASP A 42 7.72 9.04 -21.87
C ASP A 42 7.24 8.12 -20.72
N PRO A 43 6.85 6.86 -21.00
CA PRO A 43 6.37 5.93 -20.02
C PRO A 43 7.39 5.63 -18.89
N VAL A 44 8.70 5.73 -19.14
CA VAL A 44 9.75 5.52 -18.13
C VAL A 44 9.71 6.62 -17.09
N TRP A 45 9.69 7.88 -17.53
CA TRP A 45 9.61 9.02 -16.63
C TRP A 45 8.28 9.06 -15.87
N LEU A 46 7.20 8.69 -16.56
CA LEU A 46 5.87 8.57 -15.95
C LEU A 46 5.88 7.51 -14.83
N GLY A 47 6.39 6.31 -15.13
CA GLY A 47 6.50 5.21 -14.18
C GLY A 47 7.45 5.57 -13.02
N LEU A 48 8.56 6.26 -13.30
CA LEU A 48 9.47 6.77 -12.28
C LEU A 48 8.75 7.75 -11.34
N ALA A 49 7.99 8.71 -11.88
CA ALA A 49 7.24 9.68 -11.08
C ALA A 49 6.15 9.01 -10.22
N MET A 50 5.55 7.91 -10.69
CA MET A 50 4.66 7.08 -9.88
C MET A 50 5.40 6.36 -8.74
N GLY A 51 6.56 5.76 -9.04
CA GLY A 51 7.29 4.87 -8.12
C GLY A 51 8.23 5.59 -7.16
N ILE A 52 8.76 6.78 -7.47
CA ILE A 52 9.80 7.48 -6.70
C ILE A 52 9.40 7.74 -5.24
N TYR A 53 8.12 7.96 -5.00
CA TYR A 53 7.56 8.02 -3.66
C TYR A 53 7.93 6.77 -2.83
N GLY A 54 7.80 5.58 -3.42
CA GLY A 54 8.14 4.32 -2.78
C GLY A 54 9.62 4.21 -2.46
N LEU A 55 10.52 4.65 -3.34
CA LEU A 55 11.95 4.65 -3.11
C LEU A 55 12.32 5.49 -1.89
N THR A 56 11.91 6.75 -1.88
CA THR A 56 12.24 7.69 -0.79
C THR A 56 11.61 7.26 0.53
N GLN A 57 10.37 6.76 0.49
CA GLN A 57 9.72 6.18 1.67
C GLN A 57 10.48 4.95 2.19
N GLY A 58 10.87 4.02 1.33
CA GLY A 58 11.60 2.81 1.71
C GLY A 58 12.94 3.13 2.35
N LEU A 59 13.71 4.05 1.78
CA LEU A 59 15.01 4.48 2.29
C LEU A 59 14.89 5.19 3.65
N LEU A 60 13.86 6.01 3.85
CA LEU A 60 13.69 6.82 5.05
C LEU A 60 12.84 6.15 6.14
N GLN A 61 12.20 5.01 5.86
CA GLN A 61 11.38 4.28 6.83
C GLN A 61 12.15 3.93 8.12
N LEU A 62 13.35 3.38 7.99
CA LEU A 62 14.20 3.04 9.12
C LEU A 62 14.76 4.29 9.84
N PRO A 63 15.36 5.29 9.16
CA PRO A 63 15.77 6.55 9.77
C PRO A 63 14.67 7.24 10.57
N PHE A 64 13.45 7.35 10.02
CA PHE A 64 12.32 7.94 10.74
C PHE A 64 11.90 7.10 11.96
N GLY A 65 11.93 5.77 11.85
CA GLY A 65 11.70 4.87 12.96
C GLY A 65 12.69 5.13 14.12
N VAL A 66 13.99 5.18 13.82
CA VAL A 66 15.05 5.47 14.80
C VAL A 66 14.92 6.89 15.38
N ALA A 67 14.68 7.88 14.52
CA ALA A 67 14.46 9.25 14.96
C ALA A 67 13.27 9.36 15.92
N SER A 68 12.19 8.63 15.66
CA SER A 68 10.99 8.65 16.50
C SER A 68 11.21 8.04 17.89
N ASP A 69 12.15 7.10 18.02
CA ASP A 69 12.54 6.55 19.33
C ASP A 69 13.37 7.54 20.15
N ARG A 70 14.15 8.42 19.49
CA ARG A 70 15.08 9.36 20.13
C ARG A 70 14.48 10.75 20.38
N LEU A 71 13.81 11.30 19.37
CA LEU A 71 13.27 12.66 19.37
C LEU A 71 11.82 12.73 19.88
N GLY A 72 11.20 11.55 20.06
CA GLY A 72 9.80 11.39 20.46
C GLY A 72 8.87 11.17 19.27
N ARG A 73 7.90 10.24 19.45
CA ARG A 73 6.98 9.76 18.41
C ARG A 73 6.25 10.89 17.71
N LYS A 74 5.54 11.74 18.47
CA LYS A 74 4.71 12.81 17.91
C LYS A 74 5.50 13.82 17.08
N ARG A 75 6.68 14.24 17.57
CA ARG A 75 7.53 15.22 16.88
C ARG A 75 7.93 14.71 15.48
N VAL A 76 8.34 13.45 15.40
CA VAL A 76 8.78 12.86 14.13
C VAL A 76 7.59 12.62 13.20
N ILE A 77 6.40 12.25 13.72
CA ILE A 77 5.18 12.14 12.92
C ILE A 77 4.79 13.51 12.34
N VAL A 78 4.81 14.57 13.13
CA VAL A 78 4.53 15.94 12.66
C VAL A 78 5.52 16.35 11.59
N LEU A 79 6.83 16.16 11.82
CA LEU A 79 7.87 16.48 10.84
C LEU A 79 7.63 15.76 9.50
N GLY A 80 7.37 14.46 9.54
CA GLY A 80 7.12 13.68 8.33
C GLY A 80 5.84 14.08 7.60
N LEU A 81 4.75 14.40 8.32
CA LEU A 81 3.52 14.92 7.70
C LEU A 81 3.73 16.30 7.09
N VAL A 82 4.53 17.17 7.69
CA VAL A 82 4.89 18.47 7.12
C VAL A 82 5.71 18.29 5.84
N ILE A 83 6.73 17.41 5.84
CA ILE A 83 7.51 17.08 4.64
C ILE A 83 6.58 16.54 3.54
N PHE A 84 5.66 15.64 3.88
CA PHE A 84 4.69 15.10 2.95
C PHE A 84 3.77 16.21 2.37
N ALA A 85 3.30 17.14 3.21
CA ALA A 85 2.48 18.28 2.77
C ALA A 85 3.27 19.21 1.84
N LEU A 86 4.51 19.55 2.18
CA LEU A 86 5.39 20.37 1.33
C LEU A 86 5.63 19.71 -0.03
N GLY A 87 5.90 18.40 -0.05
CA GLY A 87 6.02 17.64 -1.29
C GLY A 87 4.73 17.65 -2.11
N SER A 88 3.57 17.60 -1.45
CA SER A 88 2.26 17.67 -2.12
C SER A 88 2.03 19.05 -2.74
N PHE A 89 2.32 20.14 -2.02
CA PHE A 89 2.18 21.50 -2.55
C PHE A 89 3.20 21.77 -3.68
N TRP A 90 4.40 21.21 -3.58
CA TRP A 90 5.38 21.28 -4.66
C TRP A 90 4.85 20.60 -5.92
N ALA A 91 4.32 19.37 -5.79
CA ALA A 91 3.73 18.64 -6.92
C ALA A 91 2.50 19.36 -7.50
N ALA A 92 1.71 20.02 -6.65
CA ALA A 92 0.57 20.83 -7.08
C ALA A 92 0.95 22.06 -7.92
N ALA A 93 2.09 22.67 -7.60
CA ALA A 93 2.64 23.83 -8.32
C ALA A 93 3.52 23.45 -9.52
N ALA A 94 3.77 22.15 -9.73
CA ALA A 94 4.62 21.67 -10.82
C ALA A 94 4.02 21.97 -12.19
N THR A 95 4.86 22.42 -13.11
CA THR A 95 4.50 22.72 -14.50
C THR A 95 5.01 21.70 -15.50
N ASP A 96 5.87 20.78 -15.05
CA ASP A 96 6.47 19.69 -15.82
C ASP A 96 6.57 18.39 -15.00
N LEU A 97 6.94 17.30 -15.66
CA LEU A 97 7.08 16.00 -15.01
C LEU A 97 8.22 15.96 -13.99
N THR A 98 9.28 16.74 -14.18
CA THR A 98 10.41 16.83 -13.26
C THR A 98 9.95 17.43 -11.92
N GLY A 99 9.15 18.49 -11.97
CA GLY A 99 8.54 19.07 -10.77
C GLY A 99 7.63 18.09 -10.03
N LEU A 100 6.83 17.31 -10.76
CA LEU A 100 6.03 16.22 -10.18
C LEU A 100 6.91 15.16 -9.50
N LEU A 101 8.00 14.76 -10.14
CA LEU A 101 8.95 13.78 -9.60
C LEU A 101 9.60 14.26 -8.29
N ILE A 102 10.02 15.54 -8.24
CA ILE A 102 10.57 16.16 -7.03
C ILE A 102 9.51 16.16 -5.91
N GLY A 103 8.30 16.62 -6.20
CA GLY A 103 7.21 16.65 -5.24
C GLY A 103 6.86 15.25 -4.71
N ARG A 104 6.81 14.24 -5.57
CA ARG A 104 6.59 12.83 -5.21
C ARG A 104 7.73 12.28 -4.36
N SER A 105 8.98 12.64 -4.65
CA SER A 105 10.14 12.26 -3.83
C SER A 105 10.04 12.86 -2.42
N LEU A 106 9.66 14.12 -2.31
CA LEU A 106 9.45 14.78 -1.02
C LEU A 106 8.26 14.16 -0.25
N GLN A 107 7.15 13.83 -0.93
CA GLN A 107 6.05 13.10 -0.30
C GLN A 107 6.53 11.79 0.33
N GLY A 108 7.32 10.99 -0.40
CA GLY A 108 7.88 9.74 0.11
C GLY A 108 8.84 9.96 1.28
N ALA A 109 9.60 11.07 1.28
CA ALA A 109 10.48 11.44 2.38
C ALA A 109 9.74 11.65 3.71
N GLY A 110 8.44 11.92 3.69
CA GLY A 110 7.58 11.94 4.86
C GLY A 110 7.21 10.55 5.39
N ALA A 111 8.18 9.67 5.62
CA ALA A 111 8.02 8.25 5.97
C ALA A 111 7.54 8.02 7.42
N VAL A 112 6.30 8.43 7.75
CA VAL A 112 5.78 8.39 9.13
C VAL A 112 5.21 7.04 9.58
N SER A 113 5.02 6.08 8.68
CA SER A 113 4.30 4.83 8.98
C SER A 113 4.89 4.07 10.17
N ALA A 114 6.23 3.95 10.25
CA ALA A 114 6.89 3.29 11.37
C ALA A 114 6.66 4.01 12.71
N ALA A 115 6.74 5.35 12.71
CA ALA A 115 6.53 6.15 13.91
C ALA A 115 5.09 6.09 14.42
N VAL A 116 4.10 6.13 13.51
CA VAL A 116 2.67 6.05 13.86
C VAL A 116 2.33 4.66 14.40
N THR A 117 2.82 3.60 13.75
CA THR A 117 2.62 2.21 14.22
C THR A 117 3.26 1.98 15.59
N ALA A 118 4.46 2.53 15.81
CA ALA A 118 5.13 2.45 17.10
C ALA A 118 4.36 3.22 18.18
N LEU A 119 3.87 4.44 17.89
CA LEU A 119 3.05 5.20 18.83
C LEU A 119 1.75 4.44 19.20
N LEU A 120 1.12 3.79 18.22
CA LEU A 120 -0.06 2.97 18.49
C LEU A 120 0.27 1.81 19.43
N ALA A 121 1.41 1.14 19.22
CA ALA A 121 1.87 0.06 20.09
C ALA A 121 2.18 0.56 21.51
N ASP A 122 2.78 1.74 21.64
CA ASP A 122 3.12 2.36 22.93
C ASP A 122 1.87 2.80 23.73
N LEU A 123 0.77 3.13 23.03
CA LEU A 123 -0.50 3.60 23.62
C LEU A 123 -1.55 2.50 23.82
N THR A 124 -1.23 1.25 23.45
CA THR A 124 -2.17 0.13 23.54
C THR A 124 -1.55 -1.07 24.24
N ARG A 125 -2.29 -1.68 25.17
CA ARG A 125 -1.89 -2.93 25.82
C ARG A 125 -1.84 -4.09 24.81
N ASP A 126 -1.05 -5.12 25.10
CA ASP A 126 -0.86 -6.28 24.22
C ASP A 126 -2.17 -6.96 23.83
N GLU A 127 -3.14 -7.07 24.77
CA GLU A 127 -4.43 -7.74 24.56
C GLU A 127 -5.32 -7.03 23.52
N VAL A 128 -5.17 -5.72 23.38
CA VAL A 128 -5.99 -4.90 22.46
C VAL A 128 -5.23 -4.38 21.26
N ARG A 129 -3.90 -4.52 21.25
CA ARG A 129 -3.02 -4.03 20.18
C ARG A 129 -3.40 -4.57 18.80
N THR A 130 -3.70 -5.86 18.70
CA THR A 130 -4.14 -6.48 17.42
C THR A 130 -5.42 -5.82 16.90
N LYS A 131 -6.38 -5.51 17.79
CA LYS A 131 -7.62 -4.81 17.39
C LYS A 131 -7.36 -3.38 16.95
N ALA A 132 -6.43 -2.67 17.61
CA ALA A 132 -6.03 -1.31 17.23
C ALA A 132 -5.33 -1.29 15.86
N MET A 133 -4.40 -2.23 15.61
CA MET A 133 -3.73 -2.37 14.32
C MET A 133 -4.71 -2.75 13.20
N ALA A 134 -5.69 -3.62 13.49
CA ALA A 134 -6.73 -3.96 12.52
C ALA A 134 -7.62 -2.75 12.15
N LEU A 135 -7.89 -1.85 13.09
CA LEU A 135 -8.61 -0.59 12.81
C LEU A 135 -7.81 0.30 11.85
N VAL A 136 -6.51 0.44 12.06
CA VAL A 136 -5.62 1.19 11.17
C VAL A 136 -5.58 0.54 9.79
N GLY A 137 -5.32 -0.77 9.70
CA GLY A 137 -5.30 -1.49 8.42
C GLY A 137 -6.63 -1.40 7.66
N GLY A 138 -7.75 -1.56 8.35
CA GLY A 138 -9.08 -1.40 7.77
C GLY A 138 -9.36 0.02 7.26
N SER A 139 -8.87 1.04 7.99
CA SER A 139 -9.01 2.43 7.54
C SER A 139 -8.18 2.71 6.28
N ILE A 140 -6.99 2.14 6.14
CA ILE A 140 -6.18 2.24 4.91
C ILE A 140 -6.91 1.62 3.73
N GLY A 141 -7.43 0.39 3.88
CA GLY A 141 -8.20 -0.28 2.83
C GLY A 141 -9.45 0.49 2.41
N LEU A 142 -10.17 1.07 3.39
CA LEU A 142 -11.34 1.92 3.11
C LEU A 142 -10.96 3.18 2.33
N MET A 143 -9.84 3.84 2.69
CA MET A 143 -9.36 5.02 1.97
C MET A 143 -8.90 4.70 0.56
N PHE A 144 -8.28 3.54 0.35
CA PHE A 144 -7.94 3.05 -0.98
C PHE A 144 -9.20 2.87 -1.83
N ALA A 145 -10.21 2.16 -1.31
CA ALA A 145 -11.47 1.96 -2.00
C ALA A 145 -12.18 3.28 -2.34
N LEU A 146 -12.24 4.21 -1.37
CA LEU A 146 -12.82 5.52 -1.55
C LEU A 146 -12.08 6.32 -2.63
N SER A 147 -10.75 6.27 -2.64
CA SER A 147 -9.94 6.99 -3.60
C SER A 147 -10.16 6.54 -5.03
N LEU A 148 -10.34 5.24 -5.27
CA LEU A 148 -10.61 4.70 -6.60
C LEU A 148 -11.90 5.23 -7.22
N VAL A 149 -12.87 5.55 -6.37
CA VAL A 149 -14.18 6.09 -6.79
C VAL A 149 -14.13 7.62 -6.93
N VAL A 150 -13.59 8.28 -5.92
CA VAL A 150 -13.63 9.74 -5.80
C VAL A 150 -12.58 10.41 -6.71
N SER A 151 -11.43 9.78 -6.92
CA SER A 151 -10.33 10.34 -7.69
C SER A 151 -10.70 10.72 -9.13
N PRO A 152 -11.29 9.83 -9.95
CA PRO A 152 -11.67 10.20 -11.32
C PRO A 152 -12.68 11.35 -11.37
N LEU A 153 -13.61 11.40 -10.42
CA LEU A 153 -14.62 12.47 -10.32
C LEU A 153 -13.98 13.80 -9.93
N LEU A 154 -13.15 13.81 -8.90
CA LEU A 154 -12.46 15.03 -8.46
C LEU A 154 -11.50 15.54 -9.54
N THR A 155 -10.77 14.64 -10.21
CA THR A 155 -9.83 15.03 -11.27
C THR A 155 -10.53 15.76 -12.41
N ALA A 156 -11.76 15.38 -12.74
CA ALA A 156 -12.54 16.08 -13.77
C ALA A 156 -12.85 17.55 -13.38
N TRP A 157 -12.88 17.88 -12.09
CA TRP A 157 -13.23 19.23 -11.59
C TRP A 157 -12.01 20.07 -11.24
N ILE A 158 -11.02 19.49 -10.57
CA ILE A 158 -9.87 20.21 -10.00
C ILE A 158 -8.52 19.81 -10.63
N GLY A 159 -8.51 18.83 -11.54
CA GLY A 159 -7.29 18.33 -12.20
C GLY A 159 -6.32 17.64 -11.25
N LEU A 160 -5.17 17.23 -11.79
CA LEU A 160 -4.11 16.58 -11.01
C LEU A 160 -3.49 17.54 -9.98
N SER A 161 -3.27 18.80 -10.34
CA SER A 161 -2.77 19.85 -9.43
C SER A 161 -3.70 20.00 -8.21
N GLY A 162 -5.02 20.08 -8.42
CA GLY A 162 -6.00 20.17 -7.35
C GLY A 162 -6.00 18.96 -6.42
N LEU A 163 -5.77 17.73 -6.94
CA LEU A 163 -5.60 16.55 -6.11
C LEU A 163 -4.37 16.65 -5.21
N PHE A 164 -3.25 17.16 -5.72
CA PHE A 164 -2.05 17.38 -4.91
C PHE A 164 -2.26 18.48 -3.86
N TRP A 165 -2.97 19.57 -4.17
CA TRP A 165 -3.38 20.57 -3.17
C TRP A 165 -4.23 19.94 -2.07
N LEU A 166 -5.23 19.15 -2.43
CA LEU A 166 -6.06 18.42 -1.47
C LEU A 166 -5.22 17.48 -0.60
N THR A 167 -4.30 16.74 -1.20
CA THR A 167 -3.37 15.85 -0.49
C THR A 167 -2.54 16.59 0.56
N GLY A 168 -2.02 17.77 0.22
CA GLY A 168 -1.28 18.63 1.15
C GLY A 168 -2.13 19.11 2.32
N VAL A 169 -3.36 19.54 2.05
CA VAL A 169 -4.32 19.97 3.08
C VAL A 169 -4.69 18.80 4.00
N LEU A 170 -4.97 17.60 3.46
CA LEU A 170 -5.24 16.40 4.26
C LEU A 170 -4.07 16.05 5.19
N ALA A 171 -2.83 16.21 4.72
CA ALA A 171 -1.64 15.98 5.54
C ALA A 171 -1.54 17.00 6.70
N LEU A 172 -1.82 18.27 6.45
CA LEU A 172 -1.86 19.30 7.50
C LEU A 172 -2.99 19.06 8.51
N LEU A 173 -4.17 18.59 8.07
CA LEU A 173 -5.22 18.12 8.98
C LEU A 173 -4.73 16.96 9.83
N GLY A 174 -3.94 16.04 9.25
CA GLY A 174 -3.26 14.98 9.99
C GLY A 174 -2.32 15.51 11.08
N VAL A 175 -1.56 16.59 10.81
CA VAL A 175 -0.75 17.28 11.83
C VAL A 175 -1.63 17.77 12.98
N GLY A 176 -2.78 18.39 12.67
CA GLY A 176 -3.75 18.81 13.68
C GLY A 176 -4.23 17.64 14.55
N VAL A 177 -4.55 16.49 13.94
CA VAL A 177 -4.96 15.29 14.68
C VAL A 177 -3.82 14.77 15.58
N VAL A 178 -2.55 14.82 15.15
CA VAL A 178 -1.39 14.43 15.99
C VAL A 178 -1.28 15.34 17.23
N ILE A 179 -1.38 16.66 17.04
CA ILE A 179 -1.15 17.63 18.09
C ILE A 179 -2.29 17.60 19.12
N TRP A 180 -3.53 17.68 18.67
CA TRP A 180 -4.71 17.86 19.55
C TRP A 180 -5.51 16.57 19.78
N GLY A 181 -5.51 15.64 18.83
CA GLY A 181 -6.30 14.41 18.90
C GLY A 181 -5.58 13.27 19.63
N ALA A 182 -4.32 12.99 19.29
CA ALA A 182 -3.61 11.85 19.85
C ALA A 182 -3.23 12.07 21.32
N PRO A 183 -3.38 11.05 22.21
CA PRO A 183 -2.93 11.13 23.60
C PRO A 183 -1.43 11.45 23.71
N PRO A 184 -0.95 11.96 24.87
CA PRO A 184 0.49 12.14 25.12
C PRO A 184 1.25 10.82 24.86
N ALA A 185 2.38 10.90 24.16
CA ALA A 185 3.25 9.75 23.96
C ALA A 185 3.95 9.42 25.30
N PRO A 186 4.10 8.14 25.67
CA PRO A 186 4.97 7.74 26.77
C PRO A 186 6.40 8.22 26.53
N GLU A 187 7.16 8.43 27.61
CA GLU A 187 8.58 8.75 27.49
C GLU A 187 9.32 7.63 26.73
N PRO A 188 10.32 7.99 25.90
CA PRO A 188 11.07 7.00 25.13
C PRO A 188 11.72 5.97 26.05
N MET A 189 11.33 4.73 25.99
CA MET A 189 12.04 3.64 26.67
C MET A 189 13.33 3.33 25.91
N LEU A 190 14.42 3.92 26.31
CA LEU A 190 15.78 3.59 25.87
C LEU A 190 16.14 2.21 26.43
N GLY A 191 16.13 1.16 25.63
CA GLY A 191 16.72 -0.11 26.06
C GLY A 191 16.00 -1.42 25.75
N GLN A 192 14.86 -1.46 25.09
CA GLN A 192 14.31 -2.75 24.62
C GLN A 192 15.11 -3.22 23.41
N GLY A 193 15.84 -4.35 23.58
CA GLY A 193 16.67 -4.97 22.57
C GLY A 193 15.87 -5.23 21.28
N ARG A 194 16.21 -4.49 20.22
CA ARG A 194 15.67 -4.73 18.88
C ARG A 194 16.22 -6.05 18.35
N GLY A 195 15.38 -6.87 17.77
CA GLY A 195 15.83 -8.03 16.99
C GLY A 195 16.85 -7.55 15.95
N ARG A 196 17.91 -8.33 15.75
CA ARG A 196 18.94 -7.98 14.76
C ARG A 196 18.36 -8.14 13.35
N LEU A 197 18.62 -7.20 12.45
CA LEU A 197 18.21 -7.28 11.05
C LEU A 197 18.65 -8.60 10.39
N ARG A 198 19.86 -9.09 10.72
CA ARG A 198 20.40 -10.34 10.24
C ARG A 198 19.49 -11.54 10.56
N ASP A 199 18.87 -11.55 11.74
CA ASP A 199 18.02 -12.67 12.17
C ASP A 199 16.71 -12.68 11.38
N VAL A 200 16.17 -11.52 11.01
CA VAL A 200 15.00 -11.39 10.12
C VAL A 200 15.35 -11.89 8.72
N LEU A 201 16.49 -11.47 8.18
CA LEU A 201 16.94 -11.86 6.83
C LEU A 201 17.32 -13.33 6.73
N ALA A 202 17.74 -13.96 7.83
CA ALA A 202 18.02 -15.40 7.90
C ALA A 202 16.77 -16.26 8.03
N HIS A 203 15.61 -15.69 8.37
CA HIS A 203 14.38 -16.46 8.58
C HIS A 203 13.64 -16.71 7.26
N ALA A 204 13.71 -17.95 6.75
CA ALA A 204 13.22 -18.30 5.42
C ALA A 204 11.75 -17.90 5.15
N ASP A 205 10.83 -18.18 6.09
CA ASP A 205 9.40 -17.86 5.87
C ASP A 205 9.11 -16.36 5.92
N LEU A 206 9.87 -15.58 6.72
CA LEU A 206 9.80 -14.13 6.67
C LEU A 206 10.31 -13.59 5.33
N MET A 207 11.38 -14.15 4.79
CA MET A 207 11.90 -13.76 3.48
C MET A 207 10.95 -14.12 2.34
N ARG A 208 10.24 -15.25 2.40
CA ARG A 208 9.18 -15.61 1.45
C ARG A 208 8.04 -14.57 1.44
N LEU A 209 7.62 -14.11 2.62
CA LEU A 209 6.62 -13.04 2.74
C LEU A 209 7.16 -11.69 2.26
N ASN A 210 8.43 -11.40 2.53
CA ASN A 210 9.09 -10.18 2.09
C ASN A 210 9.22 -10.12 0.56
N VAL A 211 9.57 -11.23 -0.09
CA VAL A 211 9.50 -11.35 -1.56
C VAL A 211 8.07 -11.12 -2.03
N GLY A 212 7.11 -11.70 -1.32
CA GLY A 212 5.69 -11.57 -1.65
C GLY A 212 5.19 -10.14 -1.61
N VAL A 213 5.48 -9.39 -0.56
CA VAL A 213 5.02 -7.99 -0.46
C VAL A 213 5.67 -7.10 -1.50
N PHE A 214 6.96 -7.35 -1.83
CA PHE A 214 7.64 -6.66 -2.90
C PHE A 214 6.97 -6.92 -4.25
N VAL A 215 6.74 -8.19 -4.61
CA VAL A 215 6.11 -8.58 -5.89
C VAL A 215 4.67 -8.05 -5.98
N LEU A 216 3.87 -8.20 -4.93
CA LEU A 216 2.49 -7.71 -4.89
C LEU A 216 2.38 -6.24 -5.24
N HIS A 217 3.22 -5.40 -4.61
CA HIS A 217 3.17 -3.96 -4.81
C HIS A 217 3.89 -3.51 -6.08
N ALA A 218 4.90 -4.27 -6.54
CA ALA A 218 5.50 -4.04 -7.86
C ALA A 218 4.49 -4.28 -8.98
N VAL A 219 3.79 -5.42 -8.93
CA VAL A 219 2.72 -5.75 -9.90
C VAL A 219 1.59 -4.73 -9.83
N GLN A 220 1.13 -4.38 -8.62
CA GLN A 220 0.07 -3.39 -8.44
C GLN A 220 0.44 -2.06 -9.12
N LEU A 221 1.62 -1.49 -8.85
CA LEU A 221 1.97 -0.19 -9.43
C LEU A 221 2.26 -0.28 -10.92
N ALA A 222 2.90 -1.35 -11.38
CA ALA A 222 3.11 -1.62 -12.81
C ALA A 222 1.78 -1.67 -13.58
N MET A 223 0.79 -2.35 -13.03
CA MET A 223 -0.55 -2.43 -13.60
C MET A 223 -1.22 -1.04 -13.74
N TRP A 224 -1.06 -0.14 -12.75
CA TRP A 224 -1.60 1.22 -12.82
C TRP A 224 -0.95 2.10 -13.88
N VAL A 225 0.21 1.73 -14.43
CA VAL A 225 0.80 2.41 -15.61
C VAL A 225 -0.05 2.19 -16.87
N SER A 226 -0.70 1.02 -17.02
CA SER A 226 -1.39 0.62 -18.26
C SER A 226 -2.92 0.51 -18.14
N VAL A 227 -3.45 0.03 -17.02
CA VAL A 227 -4.90 -0.24 -16.86
C VAL A 227 -5.79 0.96 -17.14
N PRO A 228 -5.48 2.20 -16.66
CA PRO A 228 -6.32 3.35 -16.98
C PRO A 228 -6.42 3.62 -18.50
N ALA A 229 -5.31 3.42 -19.22
CA ALA A 229 -5.30 3.57 -20.69
C ALA A 229 -6.13 2.48 -21.39
N LEU A 230 -6.09 1.23 -20.89
CA LEU A 230 -6.92 0.15 -21.43
C LEU A 230 -8.42 0.42 -21.22
N LEU A 231 -8.82 1.00 -20.09
CA LEU A 231 -10.21 1.41 -19.86
C LEU A 231 -10.65 2.50 -20.84
N VAL A 232 -9.77 3.45 -21.15
CA VAL A 232 -10.04 4.47 -22.19
C VAL A 232 -10.18 3.81 -23.57
N GLN A 233 -9.31 2.85 -23.92
CA GLN A 233 -9.41 2.07 -25.17
C GLN A 233 -10.69 1.23 -25.25
N ALA A 234 -11.19 0.74 -24.09
CA ALA A 234 -12.47 0.05 -24.00
C ALA A 234 -13.70 1.00 -24.13
N GLY A 235 -13.47 2.29 -24.39
CA GLY A 235 -14.53 3.29 -24.59
C GLY A 235 -14.97 4.02 -23.31
N LEU A 236 -14.30 3.84 -22.17
CA LEU A 236 -14.68 4.48 -20.93
C LEU A 236 -13.85 5.74 -20.69
N GLN A 237 -14.51 6.90 -20.57
CA GLN A 237 -13.82 8.15 -20.24
C GLN A 237 -13.22 8.10 -18.83
N THR A 238 -12.11 8.81 -18.61
CA THR A 238 -11.42 8.83 -17.31
C THR A 238 -12.34 9.16 -16.14
N ALA A 239 -13.23 10.15 -16.30
CA ALA A 239 -14.23 10.52 -15.27
C ALA A 239 -15.24 9.42 -14.95
N GLN A 240 -15.38 8.41 -15.81
CA GLN A 240 -16.32 7.29 -15.66
C GLN A 240 -15.65 6.02 -15.11
N HIS A 241 -14.33 5.99 -14.93
CA HIS A 241 -13.61 4.81 -14.42
C HIS A 241 -14.17 4.30 -13.08
N TRP A 242 -14.77 5.16 -12.28
CA TRP A 242 -15.44 4.78 -11.03
C TRP A 242 -16.56 3.76 -11.23
N GLN A 243 -17.21 3.73 -12.41
CA GLN A 243 -18.28 2.76 -12.74
C GLN A 243 -17.76 1.32 -12.78
N VAL A 244 -16.47 1.13 -13.05
CA VAL A 244 -15.79 -0.17 -12.98
C VAL A 244 -15.17 -0.39 -11.60
N TYR A 245 -14.48 0.62 -11.07
CA TYR A 245 -13.78 0.48 -9.79
C TYR A 245 -14.72 0.27 -8.60
N LEU A 246 -15.82 1.01 -8.53
CA LEU A 246 -16.73 0.94 -7.39
C LEU A 246 -17.37 -0.46 -7.22
N PRO A 247 -18.01 -1.05 -8.23
CA PRO A 247 -18.56 -2.41 -8.11
C PRO A 247 -17.47 -3.44 -7.82
N ALA A 248 -16.31 -3.35 -8.50
CA ALA A 248 -15.21 -4.27 -8.31
C ALA A 248 -14.68 -4.26 -6.86
N VAL A 249 -14.49 -3.09 -6.29
CA VAL A 249 -14.01 -2.95 -4.91
C VAL A 249 -15.07 -3.37 -3.89
N LEU A 250 -16.33 -2.96 -4.05
CA LEU A 250 -17.39 -3.34 -3.12
C LEU A 250 -17.62 -4.86 -3.09
N LEU A 251 -17.65 -5.50 -4.25
CA LEU A 251 -17.79 -6.96 -4.33
C LEU A 251 -16.56 -7.68 -3.77
N SER A 252 -15.36 -7.13 -3.93
CA SER A 252 -14.14 -7.71 -3.35
C SER A 252 -14.14 -7.73 -1.82
N PHE A 253 -14.77 -6.75 -1.16
CA PHE A 253 -14.94 -6.76 0.29
C PHE A 253 -15.89 -7.87 0.77
N LEU A 254 -16.91 -8.23 -0.03
CA LEU A 254 -17.74 -9.41 0.27
C LEU A 254 -16.91 -10.69 0.19
N PHE A 255 -16.04 -10.79 -0.81
CA PHE A 255 -15.11 -11.91 -0.93
C PHE A 255 -14.14 -12.01 0.27
N LEU A 256 -13.72 -10.90 0.85
CA LEU A 256 -12.88 -10.87 2.04
C LEU A 256 -13.56 -11.57 3.25
N GLY A 257 -14.89 -11.53 3.35
CA GLY A 257 -15.66 -12.30 4.32
C GLY A 257 -15.45 -13.81 4.18
N VAL A 258 -15.38 -14.32 2.94
CA VAL A 258 -15.07 -15.73 2.64
C VAL A 258 -13.63 -16.07 3.06
N VAL A 259 -12.68 -15.19 2.77
CA VAL A 259 -11.26 -15.32 3.17
C VAL A 259 -11.14 -15.50 4.69
N PHE A 260 -11.78 -14.63 5.48
CA PHE A 260 -11.78 -14.73 6.95
C PHE A 260 -12.49 -15.99 7.47
N ALA A 261 -13.56 -16.44 6.80
CA ALA A 261 -14.22 -17.69 7.16
C ALA A 261 -13.31 -18.89 6.92
N MET A 262 -12.58 -18.92 5.81
CA MET A 262 -11.59 -19.98 5.51
C MET A 262 -10.38 -19.93 6.44
N GLU A 263 -9.89 -18.73 6.81
CA GLU A 263 -8.83 -18.57 7.79
C GLU A 263 -9.24 -19.18 9.14
N ARG A 264 -10.47 -18.89 9.61
CA ARG A 264 -11.01 -19.48 10.86
C ARG A 264 -11.09 -21.00 10.81
N ARG A 265 -11.26 -21.59 9.64
CA ARG A 265 -11.26 -23.06 9.42
C ARG A 265 -9.86 -23.65 9.28
N GLY A 266 -8.79 -22.85 9.40
CA GLY A 266 -7.40 -23.31 9.29
C GLY A 266 -6.86 -23.41 7.86
N HIS A 267 -7.56 -22.87 6.86
CA HIS A 267 -7.15 -22.95 5.45
C HIS A 267 -6.37 -21.72 4.98
N LEU A 268 -5.72 -20.98 5.88
CA LEU A 268 -5.01 -19.73 5.56
C LEU A 268 -3.99 -19.88 4.43
N LYS A 269 -3.17 -20.95 4.44
CA LYS A 269 -2.19 -21.23 3.38
C LYS A 269 -2.86 -21.43 2.04
N LYS A 270 -3.96 -22.18 1.98
CA LYS A 270 -4.68 -22.44 0.72
C LYS A 270 -5.23 -21.14 0.15
N VAL A 271 -5.86 -20.30 0.99
CA VAL A 271 -6.37 -18.98 0.57
C VAL A 271 -5.25 -18.10 0.05
N PHE A 272 -4.13 -18.06 0.77
CA PHE A 272 -2.95 -17.26 0.39
C PHE A 272 -2.42 -17.67 -1.00
N LEU A 273 -2.15 -18.95 -1.22
CA LEU A 273 -1.65 -19.46 -2.51
C LEU A 273 -2.68 -19.29 -3.64
N LEU A 274 -3.98 -19.54 -3.35
CA LEU A 274 -5.05 -19.32 -4.33
C LEU A 274 -5.14 -17.84 -4.73
N SER A 275 -4.97 -16.91 -3.79
CA SER A 275 -4.99 -15.48 -4.09
C SER A 275 -3.83 -15.06 -5.01
N ILE A 276 -2.63 -15.62 -4.82
CA ILE A 276 -1.49 -15.39 -5.72
C ILE A 276 -1.78 -15.95 -7.11
N ALA A 277 -2.31 -17.18 -7.21
CA ALA A 277 -2.69 -17.79 -8.48
C ALA A 277 -3.79 -16.99 -9.21
N LEU A 278 -4.75 -16.47 -8.45
CA LEU A 278 -5.81 -15.61 -8.98
C LEU A 278 -5.24 -14.31 -9.58
N MET A 279 -4.27 -13.70 -8.92
CA MET A 279 -3.57 -12.53 -9.44
C MET A 279 -2.81 -12.85 -10.74
N ALA A 280 -2.12 -14.00 -10.80
CA ALA A 280 -1.44 -14.42 -12.02
C ALA A 280 -2.41 -14.67 -13.18
N LEU A 281 -3.61 -15.20 -12.91
CA LEU A 281 -4.66 -15.36 -13.90
C LEU A 281 -5.18 -14.00 -14.41
N VAL A 282 -5.31 -13.01 -13.53
CA VAL A 282 -5.68 -11.65 -13.92
C VAL A 282 -4.66 -11.05 -14.88
N GLU A 283 -3.36 -11.19 -14.57
CA GLU A 283 -2.31 -10.67 -15.47
C GLU A 283 -2.33 -11.35 -16.83
N ALA A 284 -2.61 -12.66 -16.89
CA ALA A 284 -2.81 -13.37 -18.15
C ALA A 284 -4.04 -12.84 -18.93
N GLY A 285 -5.13 -12.54 -18.23
CA GLY A 285 -6.31 -11.90 -18.84
C GLY A 285 -6.01 -10.49 -19.37
N LEU A 286 -5.27 -9.67 -18.62
CA LEU A 286 -4.86 -8.33 -19.02
C LEU A 286 -3.89 -8.37 -20.20
N LEU A 287 -2.99 -9.38 -20.26
CA LEU A 287 -2.15 -9.64 -21.43
C LEU A 287 -3.01 -9.82 -22.69
N VAL A 288 -4.05 -10.65 -22.64
CA VAL A 288 -4.96 -10.88 -23.78
C VAL A 288 -5.70 -9.59 -24.17
N GLN A 289 -6.22 -8.84 -23.17
CA GLN A 289 -6.92 -7.58 -23.43
C GLN A 289 -6.00 -6.51 -24.04
N SER A 290 -4.74 -6.47 -23.64
CA SER A 290 -3.77 -5.48 -24.13
C SER A 290 -3.16 -5.83 -25.51
N ALA A 291 -3.20 -7.12 -25.89
CA ALA A 291 -2.69 -7.58 -27.20
C ALA A 291 -3.76 -7.60 -28.30
N GLY A 292 -5.04 -7.53 -27.93
CA GLY A 292 -6.17 -7.59 -28.86
C GLY A 292 -7.16 -6.43 -28.71
N THR A 293 -8.41 -6.70 -28.98
CA THR A 293 -9.51 -5.74 -28.76
C THR A 293 -9.87 -5.71 -27.28
N THR A 294 -9.80 -4.53 -26.68
CA THR A 294 -10.11 -4.34 -25.26
C THR A 294 -11.62 -4.31 -25.04
N SER A 295 -12.14 -5.24 -24.23
CA SER A 295 -13.55 -5.31 -23.86
C SER A 295 -13.78 -4.74 -22.47
N LEU A 296 -14.74 -3.81 -22.32
CA LEU A 296 -15.08 -3.19 -21.03
C LEU A 296 -15.57 -4.22 -20.02
N SER A 297 -16.39 -5.18 -20.44
CA SER A 297 -16.90 -6.24 -19.54
C SER A 297 -15.78 -7.17 -19.05
N ALA A 298 -14.83 -7.52 -19.93
CA ALA A 298 -13.67 -8.30 -19.56
C ALA A 298 -12.77 -7.54 -18.60
N MET A 299 -12.51 -6.24 -18.85
CA MET A 299 -11.75 -5.38 -17.94
C MET A 299 -12.42 -5.26 -16.57
N ALA A 300 -13.73 -5.09 -16.52
CA ALA A 300 -14.49 -5.02 -15.26
C ALA A 300 -14.36 -6.32 -14.45
N LEU A 301 -14.49 -7.49 -15.11
CA LEU A 301 -14.32 -8.78 -14.46
C LEU A 301 -12.89 -8.99 -13.96
N LEU A 302 -11.88 -8.68 -14.79
CA LEU A 302 -10.48 -8.82 -14.41
C LEU A 302 -10.13 -7.92 -13.20
N LEU A 303 -10.64 -6.69 -13.18
CA LEU A 303 -10.43 -5.78 -12.05
C LEU A 303 -11.16 -6.24 -10.79
N LEU A 304 -12.36 -6.80 -10.89
CA LEU A 304 -13.04 -7.44 -9.76
C LEU A 304 -12.20 -8.59 -9.19
N VAL A 305 -11.73 -9.49 -10.03
CA VAL A 305 -10.89 -10.63 -9.61
C VAL A 305 -9.57 -10.15 -9.03
N PHE A 306 -8.96 -9.10 -9.63
CA PHE A 306 -7.76 -8.45 -9.09
C PHE A 306 -8.00 -7.97 -7.66
N PHE A 307 -9.04 -7.18 -7.40
CA PHE A 307 -9.31 -6.67 -6.06
C PHE A 307 -9.64 -7.77 -5.06
N CYS A 308 -10.29 -8.87 -5.48
CA CYS A 308 -10.49 -10.03 -4.61
C CYS A 308 -9.15 -10.63 -4.17
N GLY A 309 -8.24 -10.90 -5.10
CA GLY A 309 -6.91 -11.46 -4.82
C GLY A 309 -6.05 -10.49 -4.03
N PHE A 310 -5.98 -9.24 -4.46
CA PHE A 310 -5.19 -8.17 -3.84
C PHE A 310 -5.61 -7.92 -2.38
N ASN A 311 -6.89 -7.69 -2.12
CA ASN A 311 -7.40 -7.43 -0.76
C ASN A 311 -7.22 -8.65 0.16
N ALA A 312 -7.35 -9.88 -0.36
CA ALA A 312 -7.06 -11.09 0.39
C ALA A 312 -5.57 -11.15 0.82
N LEU A 313 -4.65 -10.82 -0.10
CA LEU A 313 -3.21 -10.79 0.16
C LEU A 313 -2.84 -9.65 1.12
N GLU A 314 -3.38 -8.45 0.93
CA GLU A 314 -3.18 -7.30 1.82
C GLU A 314 -3.67 -7.57 3.26
N ALA A 315 -4.72 -8.34 3.43
CA ALA A 315 -5.21 -8.71 4.75
C ALA A 315 -4.37 -9.83 5.40
N THR A 316 -3.90 -10.79 4.60
CA THR A 316 -3.26 -12.02 5.12
C THR A 316 -1.75 -11.89 5.29
N GLN A 317 -1.03 -11.21 4.38
CA GLN A 317 0.43 -11.10 4.42
C GLN A 317 0.98 -10.43 5.69
N PRO A 318 0.52 -9.21 6.09
CA PRO A 318 1.03 -8.58 7.30
C PRO A 318 0.69 -9.40 8.56
N SER A 319 -0.49 -10.04 8.57
CA SER A 319 -0.90 -10.94 9.64
C SER A 319 0.05 -12.12 9.77
N LEU A 320 0.40 -12.79 8.66
CA LEU A 320 1.36 -13.88 8.63
C LEU A 320 2.75 -13.43 9.08
N ALA A 321 3.25 -12.31 8.55
CA ALA A 321 4.56 -11.76 8.92
C ALA A 321 4.65 -11.48 10.43
N SER A 322 3.59 -10.89 11.01
CA SER A 322 3.51 -10.62 12.44
C SER A 322 3.42 -11.89 13.31
N ARG A 323 2.77 -12.97 12.81
CA ARG A 323 2.63 -14.25 13.54
C ARG A 323 3.88 -15.11 13.46
N ILE A 324 4.57 -15.12 12.31
CA ILE A 324 5.81 -15.89 12.09
C ILE A 324 6.99 -15.24 12.83
N ALA A 325 7.03 -13.91 12.89
CA ALA A 325 8.10 -13.19 13.57
C ALA A 325 8.08 -13.44 15.09
N PRO A 326 9.20 -13.93 15.69
CA PRO A 326 9.36 -14.00 17.13
C PRO A 326 9.06 -12.65 17.81
N ARG A 327 8.51 -12.67 19.02
CA ARG A 327 8.08 -11.44 19.72
C ARG A 327 9.19 -10.37 19.78
N ALA A 328 10.43 -10.78 20.09
CA ALA A 328 11.59 -9.88 20.23
C ALA A 328 11.99 -9.18 18.92
N MET A 329 11.69 -9.76 17.75
CA MET A 329 12.09 -9.21 16.45
C MET A 329 10.91 -8.78 15.55
N ARG A 330 9.68 -8.81 16.08
CA ARG A 330 8.47 -8.47 15.32
C ARG A 330 8.51 -7.05 14.73
N GLY A 331 8.99 -6.08 15.49
CA GLY A 331 9.13 -4.69 15.01
C GLY A 331 10.11 -4.57 13.83
N THR A 332 11.27 -5.25 13.94
CA THR A 332 12.26 -5.28 12.86
C THR A 332 11.72 -6.00 11.63
N ALA A 333 11.02 -7.13 11.81
CA ALA A 333 10.42 -7.88 10.72
C ALA A 333 9.38 -7.06 9.96
N MET A 334 8.49 -6.33 10.67
CA MET A 334 7.51 -5.43 10.05
C MET A 334 8.17 -4.20 9.41
N GLY A 335 9.30 -3.73 9.94
CA GLY A 335 10.09 -2.68 9.31
C GLY A 335 10.66 -3.12 7.96
N VAL A 336 11.25 -4.32 7.88
CA VAL A 336 11.74 -4.90 6.62
C VAL A 336 10.58 -5.11 5.63
N TYR A 337 9.46 -5.65 6.11
CA TYR A 337 8.24 -5.85 5.32
C TYR A 337 7.78 -4.53 4.66
N ASN A 338 7.61 -3.47 5.45
CA ASN A 338 7.15 -2.17 4.94
C ASN A 338 8.19 -1.50 4.01
N THR A 339 9.49 -1.70 4.25
CA THR A 339 10.54 -1.22 3.35
C THR A 339 10.46 -1.91 2.00
N LEU A 340 10.32 -3.25 1.97
CA LEU A 340 10.19 -4.01 0.73
C LEU A 340 8.87 -3.74 0.00
N GLN A 341 7.77 -3.48 0.73
CA GLN A 341 6.54 -2.95 0.16
C GLN A 341 6.78 -1.66 -0.61
N SER A 342 7.47 -0.70 0.00
CA SER A 342 7.78 0.59 -0.61
C SER A 342 8.72 0.47 -1.81
N LEU A 343 9.74 -0.40 -1.71
CA LEU A 343 10.63 -0.69 -2.84
C LEU A 343 9.91 -1.43 -3.98
N GLY A 344 8.89 -2.24 -3.66
CA GLY A 344 8.01 -2.85 -4.65
C GLY A 344 7.27 -1.79 -5.47
N PHE A 345 6.69 -0.78 -4.83
CA PHE A 345 6.10 0.37 -5.54
C PHE A 345 7.09 1.05 -6.47
N PHE A 346 8.31 1.32 -6.01
CA PHE A 346 9.33 1.93 -6.85
C PHE A 346 9.67 1.06 -8.06
N ALA A 347 9.97 -0.21 -7.83
CA ALA A 347 10.32 -1.14 -8.89
C ALA A 347 9.18 -1.30 -9.91
N GLY A 348 7.94 -1.41 -9.45
CA GLY A 348 6.75 -1.53 -10.31
C GLY A 348 6.53 -0.31 -11.19
N GLY A 349 6.71 0.89 -10.65
CA GLY A 349 6.60 2.13 -11.43
C GLY A 349 7.70 2.22 -12.49
N LEU A 350 8.96 2.12 -12.08
CA LEU A 350 10.12 2.25 -12.97
C LEU A 350 10.16 1.16 -14.04
N LEU A 351 10.10 -0.11 -13.62
CA LEU A 351 10.15 -1.24 -14.54
C LEU A 351 8.89 -1.33 -15.40
N GLY A 352 7.72 -1.01 -14.81
CA GLY A 352 6.46 -0.96 -15.55
C GLY A 352 6.50 0.06 -16.68
N GLY A 353 6.95 1.29 -16.39
CA GLY A 353 7.14 2.32 -17.41
C GLY A 353 8.15 1.91 -18.49
N TRP A 354 9.28 1.31 -18.07
CA TRP A 354 10.31 0.84 -19.02
C TRP A 354 9.80 -0.29 -19.92
N LEU A 355 9.09 -1.28 -19.36
CA LEU A 355 8.52 -2.37 -20.16
C LEU A 355 7.49 -1.86 -21.16
N VAL A 356 6.62 -0.94 -20.75
CA VAL A 356 5.61 -0.33 -21.64
C VAL A 356 6.28 0.44 -22.78
N LYS A 357 7.34 1.21 -22.48
CA LYS A 357 8.08 1.96 -23.50
C LYS A 357 8.78 1.06 -24.50
N SER A 358 9.42 -0.02 -24.03
CA SER A 358 10.27 -0.88 -24.84
C SER A 358 9.49 -1.90 -25.65
N TRP A 359 8.44 -2.47 -25.10
CA TRP A 359 7.72 -3.61 -25.69
C TRP A 359 6.19 -3.52 -25.59
N GLY A 360 5.66 -2.45 -25.01
CA GLY A 360 4.21 -2.25 -24.86
C GLY A 360 3.59 -2.95 -23.64
N SER A 361 2.31 -2.66 -23.45
CA SER A 361 1.52 -3.21 -22.30
C SER A 361 1.43 -4.74 -22.27
N PRO A 362 1.38 -5.49 -23.38
CA PRO A 362 1.34 -6.95 -23.33
C PRO A 362 2.54 -7.56 -22.61
N VAL A 363 3.76 -7.08 -22.90
CA VAL A 363 4.98 -7.58 -22.23
C VAL A 363 5.01 -7.19 -20.76
N LEU A 364 4.48 -6.04 -20.39
CA LEU A 364 4.32 -5.66 -18.98
C LEU A 364 3.50 -6.71 -18.23
N PHE A 365 2.30 -7.06 -18.72
CA PHE A 365 1.42 -8.02 -18.06
C PHE A 365 2.00 -9.44 -18.06
N LEU A 366 2.72 -9.82 -19.12
CA LEU A 366 3.46 -11.09 -19.15
C LEU A 366 4.52 -11.15 -18.03
N CYS A 367 5.34 -10.10 -17.88
CA CYS A 367 6.36 -10.02 -16.84
C CYS A 367 5.74 -10.02 -15.43
N CYS A 368 4.63 -9.30 -15.23
CA CYS A 368 3.87 -9.30 -13.97
C CYS A 368 3.35 -10.70 -13.64
N GLY A 369 2.74 -11.39 -14.62
CA GLY A 369 2.25 -12.75 -14.45
C GLY A 369 3.37 -13.73 -14.09
N LEU A 370 4.53 -13.66 -14.78
CA LEU A 370 5.70 -14.48 -14.48
C LEU A 370 6.24 -14.20 -13.07
N ALA A 371 6.31 -12.92 -12.65
CA ALA A 371 6.73 -12.56 -11.28
C ALA A 371 5.80 -13.16 -10.22
N LEU A 372 4.48 -13.16 -10.47
CA LEU A 372 3.50 -13.79 -9.58
C LEU A 372 3.64 -15.32 -9.54
N LEU A 373 3.93 -15.97 -10.66
CA LEU A 373 4.19 -17.43 -10.70
C LEU A 373 5.48 -17.80 -9.95
N VAL A 374 6.54 -16.99 -10.09
CA VAL A 374 7.77 -17.15 -9.29
C VAL A 374 7.46 -16.96 -7.81
N TRP A 375 6.68 -15.95 -7.45
CA TRP A 375 6.26 -15.78 -6.06
C TRP A 375 5.42 -16.96 -5.55
N LEU A 376 4.48 -17.47 -6.33
CA LEU A 376 3.69 -18.66 -6.00
C LEU A 376 4.60 -19.86 -5.68
N TRP A 377 5.62 -20.09 -6.52
CA TRP A 377 6.62 -21.14 -6.31
C TRP A 377 7.43 -20.93 -5.02
N VAL A 378 7.91 -19.70 -4.76
CA VAL A 378 8.64 -19.33 -3.53
C VAL A 378 7.77 -19.49 -2.28
N ALA A 379 6.48 -19.15 -2.38
CA ALA A 379 5.53 -19.22 -1.27
C ALA A 379 5.03 -20.66 -0.98
N TRP A 380 5.12 -21.56 -1.96
CA TRP A 380 4.58 -22.93 -1.84
C TRP A 380 5.08 -23.71 -0.62
N PRO A 381 6.39 -23.76 -0.31
CA PRO A 381 6.90 -24.47 0.85
C PRO A 381 6.69 -23.76 2.19
N MET A 382 6.12 -22.52 2.21
CA MET A 382 5.92 -21.73 3.43
C MET A 382 5.07 -22.49 4.45
N GLN A 383 5.51 -22.52 5.71
CA GLN A 383 4.75 -23.06 6.82
C GLN A 383 3.94 -21.95 7.49
N THR A 384 2.63 -22.12 7.55
CA THR A 384 1.77 -21.19 8.30
C THR A 384 1.68 -21.63 9.76
N PRO A 385 1.77 -20.72 10.73
CA PRO A 385 1.59 -21.07 12.13
C PRO A 385 0.25 -21.79 12.33
N GLY A 386 0.28 -22.96 12.97
CA GLY A 386 -0.91 -23.69 13.35
C GLY A 386 -1.82 -22.81 14.23
N ARG A 387 -3.09 -23.21 14.32
CA ARG A 387 -4.06 -22.53 15.20
C ARG A 387 -3.48 -22.50 16.62
N ALA A 388 -3.32 -21.32 17.22
CA ALA A 388 -3.02 -21.24 18.64
C ALA A 388 -4.09 -22.02 19.38
N ALA A 389 -3.69 -23.02 20.14
CA ALA A 389 -4.60 -23.78 20.98
C ALA A 389 -5.39 -22.79 21.86
N PRO A 390 -6.70 -22.99 22.08
CA PRO A 390 -7.45 -22.13 22.95
C PRO A 390 -6.78 -22.15 24.34
N VAL A 391 -6.41 -20.97 24.84
CA VAL A 391 -5.93 -20.78 26.21
C VAL A 391 -7.10 -21.17 27.11
N GLY A 392 -7.11 -22.40 27.63
CA GLY A 392 -8.20 -22.89 28.49
C GLY A 392 -8.33 -24.39 28.64
N GLN A 393 -7.41 -25.22 28.15
CA GLN A 393 -7.38 -26.65 28.40
C GLN A 393 -5.99 -27.10 28.87
N ALA A 394 -5.58 -26.60 30.01
CA ALA A 394 -4.63 -27.26 30.89
C ALA A 394 -5.29 -27.24 32.27
N ALA A 395 -6.05 -28.30 32.54
CA ALA A 395 -6.51 -28.66 33.87
C ALA A 395 -5.38 -29.41 34.58
#